data_6ec5ccd7c0c1d86f56df0fecff8629ea
#
_entry.id   6ec5ccd7c0c1d86f56df0fecff8629ea
#
_cell.length_a   1.000
_cell.length_b   1.000
_cell.length_c   1.000
_cell.angle_alpha   90.00
_cell.angle_beta   90.00
_cell.angle_gamma   90.00
#
_symmetry.space_group_name_H-M   'P 1'
#
loop_
_entity.id
_entity.type
_entity.pdbx_description
1 polymer ?
#
loop_
_entity_poly.entity_id
_entity_poly.type
_entity_poly.pdbx_seq_one_letter_code
_entity_poly.pdbx_strand_id
1 'polypeptide(L)'
;MVEMQEGDFEIISAKVELDLKKAYPAVFPMPEGLPQCQLTDNARTVLEKRYVRKQEDGSLGESVEGMFWRVASNVAKAEPDHNRERISYEFYQMLSSRKFFPNSPTFTGAGTALGQLAACFVLPISDDMGRDEAGIFQTLRNAALIQQTGGGNGFSFSRLRHKGALVKTSNGEASGPVGFLKVYDQAFGMVAQGGCLLPDTLVFSDKGLLRLDEIV
;
A
#
# COMPACT_ATOMS: atom_id res chain seq x y z
N MET A 1 6.84 -24.35 24.36
CA MET A 1 6.81 -24.66 22.92
C MET A 1 5.33 -24.89 22.62
N VAL A 2 4.66 -23.87 22.04
CA VAL A 2 3.28 -24.02 21.56
C VAL A 2 3.42 -24.54 20.12
N GLU A 3 3.09 -25.83 19.92
CA GLU A 3 2.95 -26.37 18.57
C GLU A 3 1.75 -25.70 17.91
N MET A 4 2.01 -24.86 16.91
CA MET A 4 0.97 -24.39 16.03
C MET A 4 0.52 -25.57 15.16
N GLN A 5 -0.73 -25.99 15.32
CA GLN A 5 -1.31 -27.05 14.51
C GLN A 5 -1.68 -26.49 13.12
N GLU A 6 -1.64 -27.32 12.08
CA GLU A 6 -2.03 -26.96 10.70
C GLU A 6 -3.38 -26.25 10.62
N GLY A 7 -4.30 -26.53 11.55
CA GLY A 7 -5.60 -25.84 11.64
C GLY A 7 -5.55 -24.35 11.99
N ASP A 8 -4.48 -23.88 12.63
CA ASP A 8 -4.35 -22.45 12.98
C ASP A 8 -4.08 -21.58 11.76
N PHE A 9 -3.40 -22.10 10.75
CA PHE A 9 -3.20 -21.42 9.46
C PHE A 9 -4.47 -21.34 8.62
N GLU A 10 -5.31 -22.36 8.62
CA GLU A 10 -6.60 -22.34 7.93
C GLU A 10 -7.57 -21.35 8.58
N ILE A 11 -7.57 -21.23 9.91
CA ILE A 11 -8.41 -20.29 10.64
C ILE A 11 -7.98 -18.83 10.35
N ILE A 12 -6.68 -18.55 10.29
CA ILE A 12 -6.16 -17.22 9.96
C ILE A 12 -6.46 -16.87 8.49
N SER A 13 -6.26 -17.82 7.58
CA SER A 13 -6.57 -17.64 6.15
C SER A 13 -8.08 -17.44 5.91
N ALA A 14 -8.92 -18.26 6.53
CA ALA A 14 -10.37 -18.14 6.46
C ALA A 14 -10.89 -16.83 7.10
N LYS A 15 -10.27 -16.38 8.18
CA LYS A 15 -10.63 -15.12 8.85
C LYS A 15 -10.25 -13.90 8.02
N VAL A 16 -9.09 -13.93 7.36
CA VAL A 16 -8.69 -12.90 6.41
C VAL A 16 -9.59 -12.92 5.16
N GLU A 17 -9.95 -14.07 4.61
CA GLU A 17 -10.91 -14.17 3.51
C GLU A 17 -12.34 -13.75 3.91
N LEU A 18 -12.77 -14.05 5.13
CA LEU A 18 -14.08 -13.61 5.64
C LEU A 18 -14.12 -12.10 5.88
N ASP A 19 -13.03 -11.50 6.36
CA ASP A 19 -12.91 -10.06 6.54
C ASP A 19 -12.78 -9.31 5.20
N LEU A 20 -12.17 -9.92 4.19
CA LEU A 20 -12.17 -9.41 2.82
C LEU A 20 -13.54 -9.53 2.13
N LYS A 21 -14.34 -10.55 2.49
CA LYS A 21 -15.72 -10.76 1.99
C LYS A 21 -16.77 -10.01 2.81
N LYS A 22 -16.47 -9.58 4.04
CA LYS A 22 -17.33 -8.60 4.72
C LYS A 22 -17.30 -7.33 3.86
N ALA A 23 -18.37 -7.19 3.09
CA ALA A 23 -18.62 -5.99 2.30
C ALA A 23 -18.24 -4.80 3.18
N TYR A 24 -17.21 -4.07 2.79
CA TYR A 24 -16.90 -2.81 3.45
C TYR A 24 -18.22 -2.04 3.53
N PRO A 25 -18.62 -1.56 4.73
CA PRO A 25 -19.89 -0.90 4.88
C PRO A 25 -19.98 0.14 3.79
N ALA A 26 -21.11 0.12 3.09
CA ALA A 26 -21.34 0.94 1.92
C ALA A 26 -20.81 2.36 2.18
N VAL A 27 -20.04 2.86 1.26
CA VAL A 27 -19.76 4.30 1.18
C VAL A 27 -21.11 5.00 1.26
N PHE A 28 -21.24 6.03 2.09
CA PHE A 28 -22.49 6.79 2.15
C PHE A 28 -22.92 7.17 0.73
N PRO A 29 -24.20 7.00 0.37
CA PRO A 29 -24.66 7.39 -0.95
C PRO A 29 -24.26 8.84 -1.23
N MET A 30 -23.80 9.10 -2.43
CA MET A 30 -23.40 10.44 -2.83
C MET A 30 -24.61 11.35 -2.81
N PRO A 31 -24.61 12.45 -2.03
CA PRO A 31 -25.72 13.38 -2.01
C PRO A 31 -25.94 14.03 -3.37
N GLU A 32 -27.19 14.32 -3.69
CA GLU A 32 -27.52 15.13 -4.87
C GLU A 32 -27.05 16.59 -4.67
N GLY A 33 -26.60 17.22 -5.76
CA GLY A 33 -26.22 18.64 -5.75
C GLY A 33 -24.86 18.95 -5.16
N LEU A 34 -23.97 17.95 -5.01
CA LEU A 34 -22.59 18.24 -4.64
C LEU A 34 -21.89 19.16 -5.67
N PRO A 35 -21.05 20.11 -5.19
CA PRO A 35 -20.29 20.97 -6.08
C PRO A 35 -19.43 20.19 -7.05
N GLN A 36 -19.46 20.56 -8.34
CA GLN A 36 -18.57 19.95 -9.32
C GLN A 36 -17.12 20.39 -9.10
N CYS A 37 -16.20 19.47 -9.40
CA CYS A 37 -14.78 19.75 -9.32
C CYS A 37 -14.31 20.64 -10.47
N GLN A 38 -13.73 21.79 -10.14
CA GLN A 38 -13.10 22.67 -11.13
C GLN A 38 -11.72 22.11 -11.52
N LEU A 39 -11.69 21.19 -12.45
CA LEU A 39 -10.47 20.54 -12.95
C LEU A 39 -10.23 20.94 -14.40
N THR A 40 -8.95 21.01 -14.77
CA THR A 40 -8.58 21.06 -16.19
C THR A 40 -8.88 19.73 -16.87
N ASP A 41 -9.08 19.72 -18.18
CA ASP A 41 -9.34 18.48 -18.94
C ASP A 41 -8.21 17.47 -18.77
N ASN A 42 -6.97 17.95 -18.72
CA ASN A 42 -5.82 17.09 -18.49
C ASN A 42 -5.85 16.44 -17.09
N ALA A 43 -6.16 17.22 -16.04
CA ALA A 43 -6.28 16.69 -14.68
C ALA A 43 -7.41 15.67 -14.58
N ARG A 44 -8.58 15.94 -15.19
CA ARG A 44 -9.71 15.01 -15.24
C ARG A 44 -9.30 13.70 -15.95
N THR A 45 -8.66 13.80 -17.11
CA THR A 45 -8.17 12.64 -17.86
C THR A 45 -7.21 11.78 -17.03
N VAL A 46 -6.30 12.39 -16.27
CA VAL A 46 -5.37 11.66 -15.41
C VAL A 46 -6.11 10.95 -14.29
N LEU A 47 -7.06 11.62 -13.63
CA LEU A 47 -7.84 11.02 -12.56
C LEU A 47 -8.69 9.83 -13.07
N GLU A 48 -9.35 9.98 -14.20
CA GLU A 48 -10.16 8.93 -14.82
C GLU A 48 -9.32 7.71 -15.26
N LYS A 49 -8.13 7.93 -15.81
CA LYS A 49 -7.25 6.84 -16.23
C LYS A 49 -6.64 6.07 -15.07
N ARG A 50 -6.26 6.75 -13.98
CA ARG A 50 -5.40 6.17 -12.92
C ARG A 50 -6.12 5.88 -11.61
N TYR A 51 -7.17 6.61 -11.24
CA TYR A 51 -7.70 6.59 -9.87
C TYR A 51 -9.19 6.29 -9.78
N VAL A 52 -9.97 6.66 -10.79
CA VAL A 52 -11.38 6.31 -10.87
C VAL A 52 -11.53 4.79 -10.99
N ARG A 53 -12.46 4.22 -10.24
CA ARG A 53 -12.79 2.80 -10.32
C ARG A 53 -13.30 2.45 -11.71
N LYS A 54 -12.87 1.29 -12.20
CA LYS A 54 -13.32 0.72 -13.47
C LYS A 54 -14.19 -0.49 -13.22
N GLN A 55 -15.12 -0.73 -14.11
CA GLN A 55 -15.90 -1.95 -14.19
C GLN A 55 -15.08 -3.07 -14.84
N GLU A 56 -15.59 -4.28 -14.83
CA GLU A 56 -14.92 -5.45 -15.43
C GLU A 56 -14.68 -5.29 -16.94
N ASP A 57 -15.52 -4.52 -17.63
CA ASP A 57 -15.40 -4.19 -19.05
C ASP A 57 -14.42 -3.04 -19.34
N GLY A 58 -13.77 -2.48 -18.31
CA GLY A 58 -12.85 -1.36 -18.39
C GLY A 58 -13.49 0.02 -18.46
N SER A 59 -14.81 0.12 -18.49
CA SER A 59 -15.55 1.39 -18.42
C SER A 59 -15.42 2.04 -17.04
N LEU A 60 -15.70 3.35 -16.95
CA LEU A 60 -15.66 4.05 -15.67
C LEU A 60 -16.81 3.58 -14.77
N GLY A 61 -16.51 3.12 -13.59
CA GLY A 61 -17.47 2.67 -12.58
C GLY A 61 -17.98 3.80 -11.67
N GLU A 62 -17.33 4.95 -11.72
CA GLU A 62 -17.70 6.15 -10.95
C GLU A 62 -17.23 7.41 -11.69
N SER A 63 -17.76 8.57 -11.35
CA SER A 63 -17.25 9.87 -11.80
C SER A 63 -16.07 10.32 -10.94
N VAL A 64 -15.37 11.38 -11.33
CA VAL A 64 -14.32 12.01 -10.51
C VAL A 64 -14.91 12.52 -9.19
N GLU A 65 -16.10 13.11 -9.24
CA GLU A 65 -16.85 13.56 -8.07
C GLU A 65 -17.25 12.37 -7.18
N GLY A 66 -17.67 11.27 -7.78
CA GLY A 66 -17.94 10.00 -7.08
C GLY A 66 -16.72 9.44 -6.38
N MET A 67 -15.56 9.47 -7.03
CA MET A 67 -14.28 9.09 -6.44
C MET A 67 -13.95 9.98 -5.23
N PHE A 68 -14.07 11.30 -5.34
CA PHE A 68 -13.81 12.21 -4.21
C PHE A 68 -14.77 11.97 -3.06
N TRP A 69 -16.06 11.72 -3.36
CA TRP A 69 -17.02 11.37 -2.34
C TRP A 69 -16.70 10.04 -1.66
N ARG A 70 -16.31 9.03 -2.41
CA ARG A 70 -15.87 7.74 -1.89
C ARG A 70 -14.69 7.88 -0.93
N VAL A 71 -13.69 8.65 -1.29
CA VAL A 71 -12.52 8.94 -0.44
C VAL A 71 -12.95 9.67 0.83
N ALA A 72 -13.68 10.76 0.69
CA ALA A 72 -14.14 11.59 1.79
C ALA A 72 -14.97 10.79 2.80
N SER A 73 -15.97 10.04 2.32
CA SER A 73 -16.84 9.24 3.16
C SER A 73 -16.12 8.05 3.81
N ASN A 74 -15.13 7.48 3.13
CA ASN A 74 -14.34 6.39 3.71
C ASN A 74 -13.45 6.88 4.85
N VAL A 75 -12.77 8.01 4.68
CA VAL A 75 -11.91 8.59 5.72
C VAL A 75 -12.75 9.07 6.91
N ALA A 76 -13.92 9.65 6.65
CA ALA A 76 -14.85 10.09 7.70
C ALA A 76 -15.39 8.95 8.59
N LYS A 77 -15.20 7.67 8.22
CA LYS A 77 -15.57 6.53 9.10
C LYS A 77 -14.81 6.50 10.42
N ALA A 78 -13.66 7.16 10.50
CA ALA A 78 -12.91 7.32 11.74
C ALA A 78 -13.63 8.22 12.77
N GLU A 79 -14.57 9.03 12.30
CA GLU A 79 -15.36 9.93 13.15
C GLU A 79 -16.54 9.21 13.82
N PRO A 80 -17.05 9.75 14.97
CA PRO A 80 -18.30 9.28 15.56
C PRO A 80 -19.46 9.32 14.57
N ASP A 81 -20.36 8.34 14.62
CA ASP A 81 -21.44 8.13 13.65
C ASP A 81 -22.25 9.39 13.34
N HIS A 82 -22.57 10.17 14.38
CA HIS A 82 -23.37 11.40 14.26
C HIS A 82 -22.66 12.54 13.51
N ASN A 83 -21.35 12.45 13.32
CA ASN A 83 -20.56 13.46 12.61
C ASN A 83 -20.15 13.02 11.19
N ARG A 84 -20.24 11.74 10.88
CA ARG A 84 -19.67 11.17 9.65
C ARG A 84 -20.18 11.83 8.38
N GLU A 85 -21.47 12.06 8.29
CA GLU A 85 -22.07 12.68 7.10
C GLU A 85 -21.54 14.10 6.90
N ARG A 86 -21.57 14.92 7.94
CA ARG A 86 -21.06 16.30 7.92
C ARG A 86 -19.59 16.36 7.56
N ILE A 87 -18.75 15.52 8.20
CA ILE A 87 -17.31 15.45 7.94
C ILE A 87 -17.02 14.92 6.53
N SER A 88 -17.79 13.95 6.03
CA SER A 88 -17.70 13.51 4.64
C SER A 88 -17.90 14.66 3.66
N TYR A 89 -18.86 15.52 3.91
CA TYR A 89 -19.12 16.70 3.09
C TYR A 89 -17.97 17.71 3.17
N GLU A 90 -17.45 17.98 4.35
CA GLU A 90 -16.29 18.87 4.56
C GLU A 90 -15.04 18.35 3.83
N PHE A 91 -14.75 17.07 3.95
CA PHE A 91 -13.63 16.44 3.22
C PHE A 91 -13.84 16.48 1.71
N TYR A 92 -15.06 16.22 1.24
CA TYR A 92 -15.37 16.36 -0.18
C TYR A 92 -15.12 17.80 -0.68
N GLN A 93 -15.54 18.80 0.07
CA GLN A 93 -15.29 20.20 -0.27
C GLN A 93 -13.79 20.53 -0.34
N MET A 94 -12.99 19.97 0.57
CA MET A 94 -11.53 20.16 0.53
C MET A 94 -10.92 19.57 -0.74
N LEU A 95 -11.35 18.37 -1.14
CA LEU A 95 -10.88 17.70 -2.36
C LEU A 95 -11.35 18.43 -3.62
N SER A 96 -12.65 18.71 -3.74
CA SER A 96 -13.26 19.32 -4.92
C SER A 96 -12.77 20.75 -5.17
N SER A 97 -12.49 21.51 -4.11
CA SER A 97 -11.90 22.85 -4.18
C SER A 97 -10.38 22.85 -4.33
N ARG A 98 -9.73 21.68 -4.37
CA ARG A 98 -8.28 21.53 -4.49
C ARG A 98 -7.48 22.13 -3.32
N LYS A 99 -8.09 22.32 -2.17
CA LYS A 99 -7.41 22.78 -0.95
C LYS A 99 -6.56 21.70 -0.31
N PHE A 100 -6.90 20.44 -0.55
CA PHE A 100 -6.17 19.28 -0.09
C PHE A 100 -6.26 18.14 -1.12
N PHE A 101 -5.14 17.44 -1.34
CA PHE A 101 -5.08 16.21 -2.14
C PHE A 101 -4.26 15.18 -1.37
N PRO A 102 -4.84 14.02 -1.04
CA PRO A 102 -4.09 12.93 -0.43
C PRO A 102 -3.14 12.26 -1.42
N ASN A 103 -2.28 11.40 -0.91
CA ASN A 103 -1.43 10.57 -1.76
C ASN A 103 -2.23 9.59 -2.63
N SER A 104 -1.60 9.09 -3.69
CA SER A 104 -2.23 8.18 -4.67
C SER A 104 -2.91 6.96 -4.04
N PRO A 105 -2.31 6.21 -3.07
CA PRO A 105 -2.96 5.07 -2.45
C PRO A 105 -4.28 5.40 -1.76
N THR A 106 -4.45 6.60 -1.24
CA THR A 106 -5.74 7.02 -0.66
C THR A 106 -6.83 7.08 -1.73
N PHE A 107 -6.54 7.61 -2.92
CA PHE A 107 -7.50 7.63 -4.03
C PHE A 107 -7.83 6.23 -4.55
N THR A 108 -6.85 5.34 -4.63
CA THR A 108 -7.06 3.98 -5.15
C THR A 108 -7.62 3.03 -4.10
N GLY A 109 -7.21 3.17 -2.84
CA GLY A 109 -7.51 2.23 -1.75
C GLY A 109 -8.74 2.57 -0.91
N ALA A 110 -9.09 3.87 -0.75
CA ALA A 110 -10.21 4.27 0.09
C ALA A 110 -11.54 3.69 -0.42
N GLY A 111 -12.28 3.03 0.47
CA GLY A 111 -13.56 2.42 0.15
C GLY A 111 -13.46 1.24 -0.83
N THR A 112 -12.32 0.60 -0.93
CA THR A 112 -12.10 -0.65 -1.70
C THR A 112 -11.87 -1.82 -0.74
N ALA A 113 -11.90 -3.05 -1.27
CA ALA A 113 -11.61 -4.26 -0.51
C ALA A 113 -10.18 -4.26 0.06
N LEU A 114 -9.22 -3.65 -0.66
CA LEU A 114 -7.84 -3.52 -0.19
C LEU A 114 -7.72 -2.60 1.02
N GLY A 115 -8.43 -1.47 1.04
CA GLY A 115 -8.47 -0.53 2.17
C GLY A 115 -7.14 0.14 2.53
N GLN A 116 -6.09 -0.04 1.74
CA GLN A 116 -4.77 0.54 2.01
C GLN A 116 -4.75 2.02 1.63
N LEU A 117 -4.45 2.88 2.60
CA LEU A 117 -4.42 4.33 2.41
C LEU A 117 -3.01 4.92 2.44
N ALA A 118 -2.01 4.13 2.83
CA ALA A 118 -0.62 4.56 2.93
C ALA A 118 0.22 4.00 1.77
N ALA A 119 1.21 4.78 1.33
CA ALA A 119 2.14 4.40 0.27
C ALA A 119 3.40 3.73 0.80
N CYS A 120 3.84 4.09 2.01
CA CYS A 120 5.14 3.71 2.54
C CYS A 120 5.02 3.24 3.99
N PHE A 121 5.76 2.18 4.30
CA PHE A 121 5.76 1.54 5.60
C PHE A 121 7.20 1.34 6.07
N VAL A 122 7.46 1.60 7.34
CA VAL A 122 8.75 1.30 7.97
C VAL A 122 8.54 0.09 8.87
N LEU A 123 9.24 -1.00 8.56
CA LEU A 123 9.14 -2.24 9.30
C LEU A 123 10.39 -2.45 10.18
N PRO A 124 10.22 -2.77 11.47
CA PRO A 124 11.34 -3.07 12.35
C PRO A 124 11.96 -4.41 11.97
N ILE A 125 13.29 -4.53 12.16
CA ILE A 125 14.01 -5.81 12.07
C ILE A 125 14.72 -6.04 13.40
N SER A 126 14.38 -7.14 14.07
CA SER A 126 15.08 -7.63 15.25
C SER A 126 16.19 -8.63 14.88
N ASP A 127 17.15 -8.81 15.79
CA ASP A 127 18.25 -9.77 15.61
C ASP A 127 17.81 -11.22 15.91
N ASP A 128 16.76 -11.64 15.21
CA ASP A 128 16.15 -12.96 15.27
C ASP A 128 15.75 -13.41 13.86
N MET A 129 15.76 -14.73 13.61
CA MET A 129 15.49 -15.24 12.25
C MET A 129 14.00 -15.18 11.87
N GLY A 130 13.08 -15.40 12.80
CA GLY A 130 11.65 -15.38 12.48
C GLY A 130 10.74 -15.90 13.60
N ARG A 131 11.25 -16.04 14.82
CA ARG A 131 10.43 -16.40 16.01
C ARG A 131 9.72 -15.17 16.56
N ASP A 132 10.39 -14.02 16.47
CA ASP A 132 9.84 -12.71 16.82
C ASP A 132 9.06 -12.14 15.61
N GLU A 133 7.99 -11.42 15.89
CA GLU A 133 7.19 -10.72 14.85
C GLU A 133 8.00 -9.75 14.00
N ALA A 134 9.06 -9.16 14.57
CA ALA A 134 10.05 -8.33 13.88
C ALA A 134 11.27 -9.13 13.39
N GLY A 135 11.27 -10.46 13.47
CA GLY A 135 12.37 -11.30 13.00
C GLY A 135 12.65 -11.11 11.50
N ILE A 136 13.89 -11.34 11.08
CA ILE A 136 14.38 -11.06 9.74
C ILE A 136 13.47 -11.62 8.65
N PHE A 137 13.15 -12.92 8.69
CA PHE A 137 12.31 -13.54 7.65
C PHE A 137 10.81 -13.27 7.85
N GLN A 138 10.36 -13.03 9.10
CA GLN A 138 8.98 -12.62 9.34
C GLN A 138 8.73 -11.21 8.78
N THR A 139 9.67 -10.29 8.97
CA THR A 139 9.62 -8.95 8.38
C THR A 139 9.69 -9.01 6.85
N LEU A 140 10.52 -9.89 6.29
CA LEU A 140 10.56 -10.11 4.83
C LEU A 140 9.22 -10.55 4.27
N ARG A 141 8.55 -11.52 4.94
CA ARG A 141 7.21 -11.97 4.58
C ARG A 141 6.19 -10.83 4.63
N ASN A 142 6.17 -10.06 5.72
CA ASN A 142 5.23 -8.96 5.90
C ASN A 142 5.46 -7.87 4.83
N ALA A 143 6.71 -7.56 4.53
CA ALA A 143 7.07 -6.60 3.50
C ALA A 143 6.65 -7.07 2.10
N ALA A 144 6.78 -8.35 1.76
CA ALA A 144 6.33 -8.90 0.49
C ALA A 144 4.80 -8.74 0.31
N LEU A 145 4.02 -8.96 1.37
CA LEU A 145 2.56 -8.74 1.36
C LEU A 145 2.20 -7.26 1.16
N ILE A 146 2.92 -6.35 1.81
CA ILE A 146 2.73 -4.90 1.62
C ILE A 146 3.09 -4.51 0.19
N GLN A 147 4.20 -5.02 -0.34
CA GLN A 147 4.64 -4.69 -1.70
C GLN A 147 3.66 -5.21 -2.76
N GLN A 148 3.08 -6.38 -2.57
CA GLN A 148 2.03 -6.92 -3.43
C GLN A 148 0.84 -5.97 -3.58
N THR A 149 0.55 -5.19 -2.53
CA THR A 149 -0.53 -4.19 -2.55
C THR A 149 -0.09 -2.82 -3.07
N GLY A 150 1.13 -2.69 -3.57
CA GLY A 150 1.71 -1.45 -4.09
C GLY A 150 2.35 -0.56 -3.02
N GLY A 151 2.50 -1.04 -1.78
CA GLY A 151 3.17 -0.31 -0.70
C GLY A 151 4.69 -0.40 -0.79
N GLY A 152 5.38 0.72 -0.59
CA GLY A 152 6.82 0.76 -0.43
C GLY A 152 7.26 0.37 0.99
N ASN A 153 8.41 -0.26 1.13
CA ASN A 153 8.93 -0.71 2.42
C ASN A 153 10.27 -0.07 2.74
N GLY A 154 10.44 0.35 3.99
CA GLY A 154 11.69 0.81 4.56
C GLY A 154 12.13 -0.08 5.73
N PHE A 155 13.43 -0.31 5.85
CA PHE A 155 14.01 -1.19 6.86
C PHE A 155 15.21 -0.55 7.54
N SER A 156 15.43 -0.89 8.82
CA SER A 156 16.68 -0.61 9.52
C SER A 156 17.34 -1.92 9.96
N PHE A 157 18.51 -2.19 9.44
CA PHE A 157 19.32 -3.36 9.80
C PHE A 157 20.29 -3.09 10.97
N SER A 158 20.23 -1.90 11.56
CA SER A 158 21.19 -1.48 12.60
C SER A 158 21.12 -2.29 13.89
N ARG A 159 20.02 -3.00 14.14
CA ARG A 159 19.84 -3.87 15.31
C ARG A 159 20.47 -5.25 15.13
N LEU A 160 20.84 -5.62 13.91
CA LEU A 160 21.47 -6.91 13.66
C LEU A 160 22.92 -6.93 14.15
N ARG A 161 23.34 -8.07 14.72
CA ARG A 161 24.73 -8.27 15.15
C ARG A 161 25.68 -8.19 13.94
N HIS A 162 26.90 -7.76 14.19
CA HIS A 162 27.92 -7.64 13.14
C HIS A 162 28.38 -9.01 12.62
N LYS A 163 29.00 -9.03 11.45
CA LYS A 163 29.62 -10.24 10.90
C LYS A 163 30.71 -10.78 11.87
N GLY A 164 30.74 -12.08 12.06
CA GLY A 164 31.67 -12.76 12.97
C GLY A 164 31.23 -12.78 14.44
N ALA A 165 30.09 -12.16 14.78
CA ALA A 165 29.56 -12.27 16.14
C ALA A 165 29.12 -13.71 16.43
N LEU A 166 29.43 -14.22 17.64
CA LEU A 166 29.09 -15.58 18.05
C LEU A 166 27.56 -15.78 18.11
N VAL A 167 27.06 -16.81 17.45
CA VAL A 167 25.69 -17.26 17.52
C VAL A 167 25.59 -18.34 18.60
N LYS A 168 25.14 -17.95 19.81
CA LYS A 168 25.13 -18.82 20.99
C LYS A 168 24.37 -20.15 20.80
N THR A 169 23.35 -20.18 19.93
CA THR A 169 22.50 -21.35 19.70
C THR A 169 23.14 -22.40 18.79
N SER A 170 24.06 -22.01 17.93
CA SER A 170 24.70 -22.89 16.92
C SER A 170 26.23 -22.98 17.06
N ASN A 171 26.82 -22.20 17.98
CA ASN A 171 28.27 -22.00 18.10
C ASN A 171 28.96 -21.57 16.79
N GLY A 172 28.18 -21.03 15.84
CA GLY A 172 28.67 -20.50 14.58
C GLY A 172 28.87 -18.99 14.64
N GLU A 173 29.32 -18.43 13.52
CA GLU A 173 29.49 -17.00 13.35
C GLU A 173 28.33 -16.40 12.56
N ALA A 174 27.92 -15.17 12.92
CA ALA A 174 26.90 -14.43 12.21
C ALA A 174 27.43 -13.91 10.86
N SER A 175 26.58 -13.96 9.83
CA SER A 175 26.86 -13.39 8.49
C SER A 175 26.85 -11.87 8.44
N GLY A 176 26.24 -11.24 9.45
CA GLY A 176 26.06 -9.81 9.56
C GLY A 176 24.94 -9.22 8.68
N PRO A 177 24.65 -7.92 8.80
CA PRO A 177 23.50 -7.30 8.16
C PRO A 177 23.58 -7.28 6.62
N VAL A 178 24.79 -7.21 6.02
CA VAL A 178 24.96 -7.14 4.56
C VAL A 178 24.47 -8.41 3.86
N GLY A 179 24.62 -9.59 4.50
CA GLY A 179 24.07 -10.84 3.98
C GLY A 179 22.56 -10.78 3.84
N PHE A 180 21.87 -10.30 4.86
CA PHE A 180 20.41 -10.16 4.88
C PHE A 180 19.92 -9.05 3.94
N LEU A 181 20.65 -7.94 3.82
CA LEU A 181 20.38 -6.90 2.82
C LEU A 181 20.29 -7.50 1.41
N LYS A 182 21.23 -8.39 1.04
CA LYS A 182 21.20 -9.07 -0.26
C LYS A 182 19.99 -10.00 -0.42
N VAL A 183 19.56 -10.68 0.64
CA VAL A 183 18.36 -11.52 0.62
C VAL A 183 17.12 -10.66 0.35
N TYR A 184 17.01 -9.53 1.01
CA TYR A 184 15.90 -8.58 0.81
C TYR A 184 15.90 -8.00 -0.60
N ASP A 185 17.06 -7.58 -1.09
CA ASP A 185 17.21 -7.04 -2.44
C ASP A 185 16.76 -8.05 -3.52
N GLN A 186 17.21 -9.30 -3.42
CA GLN A 186 16.80 -10.35 -4.35
C GLN A 186 15.30 -10.68 -4.24
N ALA A 187 14.76 -10.76 -3.02
CA ALA A 187 13.35 -11.07 -2.82
C ALA A 187 12.44 -9.98 -3.40
N PHE A 188 12.78 -8.71 -3.16
CA PHE A 188 11.97 -7.59 -3.64
C PHE A 188 12.18 -7.27 -5.12
N GLY A 189 13.30 -7.63 -5.69
CA GLY A 189 13.50 -7.57 -7.14
C GLY A 189 12.56 -8.46 -7.94
N MET A 190 11.99 -9.51 -7.30
CA MET A 190 11.01 -10.41 -7.92
C MET A 190 9.56 -10.01 -7.71
N VAL A 191 9.27 -9.18 -6.71
CA VAL A 191 7.91 -8.71 -6.43
C VAL A 191 7.65 -7.43 -7.19
N ALA A 192 6.80 -7.48 -8.21
CA ALA A 192 6.41 -6.30 -8.97
C ALA A 192 5.73 -5.28 -8.06
N GLN A 193 6.29 -4.08 -7.98
CA GLN A 193 5.62 -2.96 -7.35
C GLN A 193 4.56 -2.41 -8.30
N GLY A 194 3.32 -2.29 -7.83
CA GLY A 194 2.27 -1.60 -8.56
C GLY A 194 2.61 -0.12 -8.71
N GLY A 195 3.28 0.25 -9.83
CA GLY A 195 3.10 1.58 -10.34
C GLY A 195 4.16 2.62 -10.17
N CYS A 196 5.45 2.35 -10.39
CA CYS A 196 6.33 3.48 -10.47
C CYS A 196 6.68 3.90 -11.90
N LEU A 197 7.24 3.06 -12.73
CA LEU A 197 7.59 3.44 -14.10
C LEU A 197 7.44 2.24 -15.02
N LEU A 198 6.86 2.47 -16.19
CA LEU A 198 6.86 1.46 -17.25
C LEU A 198 8.26 1.36 -17.86
N PRO A 199 8.66 0.19 -18.40
CA PRO A 199 9.96 0.02 -19.05
C PRO A 199 10.25 1.04 -20.16
N ASP A 200 9.21 1.49 -20.84
CA ASP A 200 9.26 2.52 -21.90
C ASP A 200 9.20 3.96 -21.39
N THR A 201 9.21 4.16 -20.05
CA THR A 201 9.25 5.51 -19.47
C THR A 201 10.56 6.20 -19.85
N LEU A 202 10.44 7.42 -20.42
CA LEU A 202 11.59 8.22 -20.75
C LEU A 202 12.17 8.91 -19.52
N VAL A 203 13.46 8.70 -19.29
CA VAL A 203 14.22 9.28 -18.17
C VAL A 203 15.33 10.17 -18.73
N PHE A 204 15.50 11.35 -18.13
CA PHE A 204 16.59 12.26 -18.49
C PHE A 204 17.89 11.74 -17.86
N SER A 205 18.89 11.45 -18.67
CA SER A 205 20.22 11.00 -18.25
C SER A 205 21.31 11.93 -18.79
N ASP A 206 22.54 11.71 -18.42
CA ASP A 206 23.72 12.36 -18.99
C ASP A 206 23.91 12.07 -20.50
N LYS A 207 23.27 11.04 -21.01
CA LYS A 207 23.23 10.66 -22.45
C LYS A 207 21.98 11.15 -23.18
N GLY A 208 21.16 11.96 -22.53
CA GLY A 208 19.90 12.46 -23.07
C GLY A 208 18.68 11.71 -22.54
N LEU A 209 17.58 11.77 -23.32
CA LEU A 209 16.32 11.11 -22.97
C LEU A 209 16.40 9.64 -23.41
N LEU A 210 16.50 8.72 -22.44
CA LEU A 210 16.56 7.29 -22.67
C LEU A 210 15.32 6.60 -22.07
N ARG A 211 14.95 5.46 -22.63
CA ARG A 211 13.95 4.59 -22.02
C ARG A 211 14.55 3.94 -20.77
N LEU A 212 13.70 3.68 -19.77
CA LEU A 212 14.15 3.08 -18.52
C LEU A 212 14.77 1.69 -18.72
N ASP A 213 14.24 0.89 -19.65
CA ASP A 213 14.77 -0.43 -20.02
C ASP A 213 16.09 -0.40 -20.80
N GLU A 214 16.52 0.77 -21.27
CA GLU A 214 17.80 0.98 -21.97
C GLU A 214 18.92 1.46 -21.03
N ILE A 215 18.58 1.77 -19.76
CA ILE A 215 19.52 2.33 -18.76
C ILE A 215 20.16 1.22 -17.91
N VAL A 216 19.68 -0.01 -17.96
CA VAL A 216 20.13 -1.15 -17.14
C VAL A 216 21.31 -1.87 -17.77
#